data_375a76eda4bfd9a7d357be95188e8faa
#
_entry.id   375a76eda4bfd9a7d357be95188e8faa
#
_cell.length_a   1.000
_cell.length_b   1.000
_cell.length_c   1.000
_cell.angle_alpha   90.00
_cell.angle_beta   90.00
_cell.angle_gamma   90.00
#
_symmetry.space_group_name_H-M   'P 1'
#
loop_
_entity.id
_entity.type
_entity.pdbx_description
1 polymer ?
#
loop_
_entity_poly.entity_id
_entity_poly.type
_entity_poly.pdbx_seq_one_letter_code
_entity_poly.pdbx_strand_id
1 'polypeptide(L)'
;MEKTIQIEEGRSAAFRASAFSPIQYNRLFPGRDFMRDMEELRSMNKQVKEETAEETEDGAAEGGQGRRKFFSIEEYELFVRVAYTFAYQALSPSPRPSEEQKKFREQYPDPWEWIDSMNTFSIYQILPEIVDLWFEGAVQVASSKKNSSQPSEKS
;
A
#
# COMPACT_ATOMS: atom_id res chain seq x y z
N MET A 1 -9.46 -3.96 5.63
CA MET A 1 -9.63 -4.37 4.22
C MET A 1 -8.45 -5.23 3.79
N GLU A 2 -8.74 -6.26 3.06
CA GLU A 2 -7.70 -7.21 2.63
C GLU A 2 -7.82 -7.45 1.14
N LYS A 3 -6.69 -7.63 0.47
CA LYS A 3 -6.68 -7.83 -0.97
C LYS A 3 -5.50 -8.75 -1.31
N THR A 4 -5.72 -9.65 -2.25
CA THR A 4 -4.63 -10.45 -2.76
C THR A 4 -4.16 -9.80 -4.05
N ILE A 5 -2.89 -9.54 -4.15
CA ILE A 5 -2.32 -8.83 -5.28
C ILE A 5 -1.25 -9.70 -5.92
N GLN A 6 -1.27 -9.78 -7.24
CA GLN A 6 -0.23 -10.49 -7.94
C GLN A 6 0.99 -9.59 -7.98
N ILE A 7 2.07 -9.98 -7.34
CA ILE A 7 3.24 -9.13 -7.22
C ILE A 7 4.26 -9.44 -8.32
N GLU A 8 4.19 -10.61 -8.90
CA GLU A 8 4.97 -10.94 -10.09
C GLU A 8 4.34 -12.16 -10.71
N GLU A 9 4.80 -12.54 -11.86
CA GLU A 9 4.23 -13.67 -12.56
C GLU A 9 4.32 -14.91 -11.69
N GLY A 10 3.20 -15.57 -11.45
CA GLY A 10 3.19 -16.78 -10.66
C GLY A 10 3.29 -16.57 -9.17
N ARG A 11 3.24 -15.34 -8.71
CA ARG A 11 3.36 -15.09 -7.28
C ARG A 11 2.40 -14.01 -6.82
N SER A 12 1.59 -14.33 -5.83
CA SER A 12 0.65 -13.38 -5.26
C SER A 12 0.88 -13.29 -3.76
N ALA A 13 0.45 -12.21 -3.17
CA ALA A 13 0.53 -12.05 -1.74
C ALA A 13 -0.73 -11.34 -1.25
N ALA A 14 -1.14 -11.66 -0.04
CA ALA A 14 -2.26 -10.98 0.58
C ALA A 14 -1.73 -9.79 1.36
N PHE A 15 -2.48 -8.71 1.32
CA PHE A 15 -2.15 -7.48 2.04
C PHE A 15 -3.38 -7.05 2.82
N ARG A 16 -3.22 -6.68 4.06
CA ARG A 16 -4.34 -6.27 4.90
C ARG A 16 -4.03 -4.97 5.62
N ALA A 17 -4.96 -4.04 5.57
CA ALA A 17 -4.88 -2.80 6.32
C ALA A 17 -6.07 -2.73 7.26
N SER A 18 -5.87 -2.18 8.43
CA SER A 18 -6.94 -2.00 9.41
C SER A 18 -6.58 -0.84 10.30
N ALA A 19 -7.46 -0.52 11.23
CA ALA A 19 -7.18 0.55 12.18
C ALA A 19 -5.95 0.26 13.04
N PHE A 20 -5.50 -0.99 13.05
CA PHE A 20 -4.31 -1.36 13.80
C PHE A 20 -3.03 -1.10 13.00
N SER A 21 -3.13 -0.84 11.71
CA SER A 21 -1.94 -0.68 10.85
C SER A 21 -0.97 0.39 11.33
N PRO A 22 -1.43 1.54 11.82
CA PRO A 22 -0.46 2.52 12.32
C PRO A 22 0.38 1.98 13.47
N ILE A 23 -0.23 1.21 14.35
CA ILE A 23 0.48 0.62 15.47
C ILE A 23 1.42 -0.46 14.97
N GLN A 24 0.93 -1.30 14.06
CA GLN A 24 1.74 -2.37 13.51
C GLN A 24 2.98 -1.82 12.81
N TYR A 25 2.79 -0.76 12.04
CA TYR A 25 3.89 -0.13 11.32
C TYR A 25 4.94 0.40 12.29
N ASN A 26 4.50 1.04 13.35
CA ASN A 26 5.43 1.57 14.34
C ASN A 26 6.16 0.46 15.08
N ARG A 27 5.49 -0.67 15.30
CA ARG A 27 6.14 -1.80 15.95
C ARG A 27 7.21 -2.41 15.06
N LEU A 28 6.95 -2.50 13.76
CA LEU A 28 7.93 -3.05 12.84
C LEU A 28 9.03 -2.06 12.54
N PHE A 29 8.70 -0.78 12.53
CA PHE A 29 9.66 0.27 12.17
C PHE A 29 9.58 1.41 13.18
N PRO A 30 10.18 1.22 14.36
CA PRO A 30 10.08 2.24 15.41
C PRO A 30 10.59 3.58 14.92
N GLY A 31 9.87 4.61 15.24
CA GLY A 31 10.24 5.95 14.85
C GLY A 31 9.63 6.43 13.55
N ARG A 32 8.96 5.53 12.81
CA ARG A 32 8.31 5.95 11.57
C ARG A 32 6.88 6.40 11.87
N ASP A 33 6.43 7.37 11.11
CA ASP A 33 5.09 7.93 11.27
C ASP A 33 4.22 7.38 10.14
N PHE A 34 3.33 6.46 10.47
CA PHE A 34 2.50 5.78 9.48
C PHE A 34 1.64 6.78 8.70
N MET A 35 1.02 7.73 9.40
CA MET A 35 0.11 8.66 8.73
C MET A 35 0.86 9.54 7.74
N ARG A 36 2.02 10.01 8.14
CA ARG A 36 2.84 10.81 7.28
C ARG A 36 3.32 10.00 6.07
N ASP A 37 3.74 8.77 6.32
CA ASP A 37 4.23 7.92 5.26
C ASP A 37 3.11 7.56 4.27
N MET A 38 1.89 7.35 4.77
CA MET A 38 0.77 7.06 3.89
C MET A 38 0.39 8.28 3.04
N GLU A 39 0.51 9.47 3.59
CA GLU A 39 0.24 10.68 2.82
C GLU A 39 1.26 10.84 1.70
N GLU A 40 2.48 10.49 1.98
CA GLU A 40 3.53 10.52 0.98
C GLU A 40 3.22 9.52 -0.12
N LEU A 41 2.82 8.31 0.25
CA LEU A 41 2.47 7.30 -0.74
C LEU A 41 1.27 7.74 -1.58
N ARG A 42 0.32 8.40 -0.96
CA ARG A 42 -0.83 8.90 -1.68
C ARG A 42 -0.42 9.93 -2.73
N SER A 43 0.50 10.79 -2.36
CA SER A 43 1.04 11.78 -3.26
C SER A 43 1.76 11.12 -4.44
N MET A 44 2.56 10.11 -4.15
CA MET A 44 3.24 9.36 -5.18
C MET A 44 2.24 8.69 -6.13
N ASN A 45 1.19 8.13 -5.55
CA ASN A 45 0.17 7.44 -6.32
C ASN A 45 -0.56 8.42 -7.26
N LYS A 46 -0.79 9.61 -6.79
CA LYS A 46 -1.41 10.63 -7.61
C LYS A 46 -0.55 10.95 -8.82
N GLN A 47 0.75 11.06 -8.61
CA GLN A 47 1.65 11.30 -9.72
C GLN A 47 1.62 10.17 -10.74
N VAL A 48 1.57 8.94 -10.28
CA VAL A 48 1.51 7.80 -11.17
C VAL A 48 0.25 7.87 -12.02
N LYS A 49 -0.87 8.17 -11.40
CA LYS A 49 -2.13 8.24 -12.12
C LYS A 49 -2.14 9.38 -13.15
N GLU A 50 -1.59 10.48 -12.78
CA GLU A 50 -1.54 11.62 -13.67
C GLU A 50 -0.66 11.33 -14.88
N GLU A 51 0.46 10.71 -14.65
CA GLU A 51 1.36 10.35 -15.72
C GLU A 51 0.72 9.36 -16.67
N THR A 52 0.02 8.39 -16.13
CA THR A 52 -0.63 7.39 -16.94
C THR A 52 -1.70 8.04 -17.81
N ALA A 53 -2.46 8.95 -17.25
CA ALA A 53 -3.49 9.64 -17.99
C ALA A 53 -2.89 10.47 -19.10
N GLU A 54 -1.81 11.14 -18.83
CA GLU A 54 -1.14 11.91 -19.82
C GLU A 54 -0.63 11.07 -20.96
N GLU A 55 -0.04 9.98 -20.64
CA GLU A 55 0.46 9.06 -21.62
C GLU A 55 -0.66 8.59 -22.52
N THR A 56 -1.77 8.23 -21.95
CA THR A 56 -2.87 7.73 -22.68
C THR A 56 -3.41 8.81 -23.62
N GLU A 57 -3.53 9.97 -23.14
CA GLU A 57 -4.09 11.06 -23.88
C GLU A 57 -3.24 11.46 -25.02
N ASP A 58 -2.03 11.76 -24.79
CA ASP A 58 -1.15 12.26 -25.77
C ASP A 58 -0.51 11.22 -26.55
N GLY A 59 -0.48 10.06 -26.12
CA GLY A 59 0.27 9.06 -26.73
C GLY A 59 1.61 9.58 -26.90
N ALA A 60 1.89 10.62 -26.26
CA ALA A 60 3.06 11.31 -26.49
C ALA A 60 4.13 10.67 -25.81
N ALA A 61 4.59 9.73 -26.34
CA ALA A 61 5.65 9.04 -25.76
C ALA A 61 6.77 9.95 -25.56
N GLU A 62 6.92 10.85 -26.44
CA GLU A 62 8.05 11.67 -26.26
C GLU A 62 7.84 12.53 -25.10
N GLY A 63 6.65 12.75 -24.77
CA GLY A 63 6.44 13.50 -23.59
C GLY A 63 7.03 12.85 -22.42
N GLY A 64 7.33 11.62 -22.55
CA GLY A 64 7.89 10.93 -21.47
C GLY A 64 9.08 11.55 -20.89
N GLN A 65 9.81 12.33 -21.65
CA GLN A 65 10.93 12.83 -21.05
C GLN A 65 10.56 13.88 -20.12
N GLY A 66 9.58 14.55 -20.21
CA GLY A 66 9.21 15.52 -19.24
C GLY A 66 8.66 14.93 -18.00
N ARG A 67 8.17 13.72 -17.96
CA ARG A 67 7.56 13.21 -16.85
C ARG A 67 8.48 12.63 -15.92
N ARG A 68 8.18 12.64 -14.73
CA ARG A 68 8.92 12.08 -13.82
C ARG A 68 8.83 10.80 -13.91
N LYS A 69 9.33 10.20 -13.61
CA LYS A 69 9.26 9.04 -13.90
C LYS A 69 9.84 8.20 -12.93
N PHE A 70 10.81 8.62 -12.19
CA PHE A 70 11.44 7.75 -11.26
C PHE A 70 11.19 8.24 -9.87
N PHE A 71 10.85 7.38 -8.95
CA PHE A 71 10.79 7.72 -7.55
C PHE A 71 12.20 7.63 -6.98
N SER A 72 12.45 8.36 -5.90
CA SER A 72 13.75 8.29 -5.23
C SER A 72 13.88 6.95 -4.53
N ILE A 73 15.10 6.61 -4.12
CA ILE A 73 15.30 5.40 -3.38
C ILE A 73 14.57 5.46 -2.05
N GLU A 74 14.50 6.63 -1.45
CA GLU A 74 13.78 6.79 -0.20
C GLU A 74 12.30 6.55 -0.39
N GLU A 75 11.75 6.99 -1.50
CA GLU A 75 10.35 6.76 -1.80
C GLU A 75 10.07 5.29 -2.05
N TYR A 76 10.99 4.63 -2.73
CA TYR A 76 10.84 3.20 -2.97
C TYR A 76 10.91 2.44 -1.64
N GLU A 77 11.83 2.81 -0.78
CA GLU A 77 11.95 2.16 0.52
C GLU A 77 10.70 2.37 1.37
N LEU A 78 10.14 3.56 1.30
CA LEU A 78 8.92 3.87 2.01
C LEU A 78 7.79 2.96 1.55
N PHE A 79 7.64 2.84 0.25
CA PHE A 79 6.64 1.98 -0.35
C PHE A 79 6.82 0.53 0.12
N VAL A 80 8.05 0.06 0.11
CA VAL A 80 8.35 -1.31 0.50
C VAL A 80 8.03 -1.55 1.98
N ARG A 81 8.33 -0.59 2.84
CA ARG A 81 8.03 -0.74 4.27
C ARG A 81 6.53 -0.87 4.51
N VAL A 82 5.75 -0.05 3.84
CA VAL A 82 4.30 -0.11 4.04
C VAL A 82 3.74 -1.41 3.47
N ALA A 83 4.20 -1.80 2.30
CA ALA A 83 3.74 -3.05 1.70
C ALA A 83 4.09 -4.25 2.59
N TYR A 84 5.28 -4.26 3.12
CA TYR A 84 5.73 -5.31 4.03
C TYR A 84 4.83 -5.37 5.27
N THR A 85 4.47 -4.22 5.80
CA THR A 85 3.61 -4.16 6.98
C THR A 85 2.24 -4.75 6.67
N PHE A 86 1.67 -4.40 5.53
CA PHE A 86 0.35 -4.93 5.16
C PHE A 86 0.43 -6.43 4.86
N ALA A 87 1.53 -6.89 4.28
CA ALA A 87 1.72 -8.31 4.03
C ALA A 87 1.83 -9.08 5.35
N TYR A 88 2.58 -8.53 6.27
CA TYR A 88 2.71 -9.14 7.60
C TYR A 88 1.36 -9.17 8.30
N GLN A 89 0.63 -8.08 8.21
CA GLN A 89 -0.66 -7.97 8.88
C GLN A 89 -1.68 -8.95 8.30
N ALA A 90 -1.57 -9.26 7.03
CA ALA A 90 -2.49 -10.19 6.40
C ALA A 90 -2.35 -11.63 6.92
N LEU A 91 -1.26 -11.91 7.60
CA LEU A 91 -1.01 -13.26 8.10
C LEU A 91 -1.67 -13.53 9.46
N SER A 92 -2.39 -12.56 9.98
CA SER A 92 -3.13 -12.77 11.22
C SER A 92 -4.43 -12.00 11.16
N PRO A 93 -5.54 -12.58 11.60
CA PRO A 93 -6.81 -11.86 11.60
C PRO A 93 -6.96 -10.94 12.79
N SER A 94 -5.98 -10.88 13.65
CA SER A 94 -6.09 -10.09 14.87
C SER A 94 -4.78 -9.39 15.16
N PRO A 95 -4.76 -8.46 16.11
CA PRO A 95 -3.51 -7.79 16.47
C PRO A 95 -2.52 -8.72 17.14
N ARG A 96 -2.93 -9.91 17.55
CA ARG A 96 -2.01 -10.83 18.20
C ARG A 96 -1.13 -11.49 17.16
N PRO A 97 0.13 -11.71 17.48
CA PRO A 97 1.02 -12.37 16.54
C PRO A 97 0.56 -13.80 16.25
N SER A 98 0.69 -14.22 15.02
CA SER A 98 0.34 -15.57 14.63
C SER A 98 1.61 -16.37 14.34
N GLU A 99 1.45 -17.67 14.20
CA GLU A 99 2.58 -18.53 13.83
C GLU A 99 3.07 -18.17 12.44
N GLU A 100 2.16 -17.84 11.55
CA GLU A 100 2.54 -17.45 10.20
C GLU A 100 3.31 -16.16 10.20
N GLN A 101 2.94 -15.24 11.08
CA GLN A 101 3.69 -13.99 11.20
C GLN A 101 5.08 -14.25 11.73
N LYS A 102 5.20 -15.16 12.67
CA LYS A 102 6.49 -15.51 13.22
C LYS A 102 7.40 -16.10 12.14
N LYS A 103 6.85 -17.02 11.35
CA LYS A 103 7.62 -17.63 10.28
C LYS A 103 8.01 -16.59 9.23
N PHE A 104 7.11 -15.68 8.94
CA PHE A 104 7.37 -14.63 7.98
C PHE A 104 8.55 -13.77 8.43
N ARG A 105 8.57 -13.41 9.71
CA ARG A 105 9.66 -12.60 10.25
C ARG A 105 10.97 -13.37 10.34
N GLU A 106 10.89 -14.65 10.52
CA GLU A 106 12.09 -15.49 10.53
C GLU A 106 12.66 -15.58 9.14
N GLN A 107 11.81 -15.72 8.15
CA GLN A 107 12.24 -15.83 6.77
C GLN A 107 12.65 -14.47 6.21
N TYR A 108 11.93 -13.42 6.56
CA TYR A 108 12.21 -12.08 6.07
C TYR A 108 12.33 -11.14 7.27
N PRO A 109 13.50 -11.10 7.91
CA PRO A 109 13.64 -10.28 9.12
C PRO A 109 13.47 -8.80 8.85
N ASP A 110 13.63 -8.36 7.60
CA ASP A 110 13.39 -6.98 7.25
C ASP A 110 12.76 -6.92 5.86
N PRO A 111 12.23 -5.78 5.47
CA PRO A 111 11.53 -5.68 4.19
C PRO A 111 12.46 -5.86 3.00
N TRP A 112 13.76 -5.62 3.18
CA TRP A 112 14.70 -5.72 2.07
C TRP A 112 14.90 -7.15 1.66
N GLU A 113 14.96 -8.08 2.63
CA GLU A 113 15.07 -9.48 2.31
C GLU A 113 13.79 -9.99 1.67
N TRP A 114 12.67 -9.39 2.05
CA TRP A 114 11.40 -9.78 1.50
C TRP A 114 11.33 -9.46 0.00
N ILE A 115 11.69 -8.23 -0.37
CA ILE A 115 11.63 -7.88 -1.77
C ILE A 115 12.75 -8.51 -2.56
N ASP A 116 13.87 -8.81 -1.92
CA ASP A 116 14.96 -9.49 -2.61
C ASP A 116 14.55 -10.89 -3.05
N SER A 117 13.55 -11.46 -2.40
CA SER A 117 13.06 -12.78 -2.76
C SER A 117 12.22 -12.75 -4.04
N MET A 118 11.92 -11.59 -4.56
CA MET A 118 11.11 -11.42 -5.75
C MET A 118 11.99 -11.04 -6.92
N ASN A 119 11.58 -11.42 -8.12
CA ASN A 119 12.31 -11.00 -9.30
C ASN A 119 12.08 -9.53 -9.57
N THR A 120 10.88 -9.06 -9.29
CA THR A 120 10.58 -7.66 -9.49
C THR A 120 9.43 -7.29 -8.56
N PHE A 121 9.33 -6.04 -8.21
CA PHE A 121 8.22 -5.55 -7.39
C PHE A 121 7.85 -4.20 -7.99
N SER A 122 6.93 -4.21 -8.90
CA SER A 122 6.63 -3.03 -9.68
C SER A 122 5.89 -2.00 -8.86
N ILE A 123 6.55 -0.91 -8.56
CA ILE A 123 5.94 0.16 -7.79
C ILE A 123 4.78 0.77 -8.58
N TYR A 124 4.89 0.82 -9.91
CA TYR A 124 3.84 1.45 -10.72
C TYR A 124 2.55 0.64 -10.73
N GLN A 125 2.66 -0.67 -10.61
CA GLN A 125 1.49 -1.53 -10.63
C GLN A 125 0.93 -1.78 -9.24
N ILE A 126 1.78 -1.83 -8.24
CA ILE A 126 1.37 -2.26 -6.92
C ILE A 126 1.04 -1.08 -6.01
N LEU A 127 1.71 0.05 -6.20
CA LEU A 127 1.46 1.22 -5.35
C LEU A 127 -0.02 1.61 -5.29
N PRO A 128 -0.75 1.67 -6.41
CA PRO A 128 -2.16 2.05 -6.30
C PRO A 128 -2.96 1.09 -5.42
N GLU A 129 -2.64 -0.19 -5.49
CA GLU A 129 -3.36 -1.18 -4.71
C GLU A 129 -3.07 -1.02 -3.22
N ILE A 130 -1.84 -0.74 -2.88
CA ILE A 130 -1.45 -0.55 -1.48
C ILE A 130 -2.11 0.71 -0.91
N VAL A 131 -2.09 1.78 -1.67
CA VAL A 131 -2.68 3.04 -1.23
C VAL A 131 -4.19 2.88 -1.04
N ASP A 132 -4.84 2.17 -1.97
CA ASP A 132 -6.27 1.98 -1.90
C ASP A 132 -6.69 1.14 -0.70
N LEU A 133 -5.84 0.22 -0.27
CA LEU A 133 -6.17 -0.59 0.89
C LEU A 133 -6.44 0.28 2.11
N TRP A 134 -5.68 1.33 2.27
CA TRP A 134 -5.85 2.20 3.43
C TRP A 134 -6.88 3.29 3.17
N PHE A 135 -6.72 4.02 2.07
CA PHE A 135 -7.55 5.19 1.83
C PHE A 135 -8.95 4.86 1.36
N GLU A 136 -9.08 3.83 0.56
CA GLU A 136 -10.40 3.43 0.08
C GLU A 136 -11.24 2.91 1.24
N GLY A 137 -10.62 2.14 2.12
CA GLY A 137 -11.31 1.68 3.30
C GLY A 137 -11.79 2.82 4.17
N ALA A 138 -10.96 3.84 4.34
CA ALA A 138 -11.32 4.99 5.13
C ALA A 138 -12.46 5.77 4.48
N VAL A 139 -12.40 5.90 3.17
CA VAL A 139 -13.46 6.60 2.45
C VAL A 139 -14.78 5.85 2.54
N GLN A 140 -14.74 4.55 2.44
CA GLN A 140 -15.94 3.75 2.55
C GLN A 140 -16.58 3.87 3.91
N VAL A 141 -15.80 3.89 4.96
CA VAL A 141 -16.31 4.05 6.29
C VAL A 141 -16.98 5.42 6.43
N ALA A 142 -16.35 6.46 5.93
CA ALA A 142 -16.90 7.79 5.99
C ALA A 142 -18.20 7.87 5.20
N SER A 143 -18.23 7.26 4.05
CA SER A 143 -19.45 7.24 3.24
C SER A 143 -20.56 6.48 3.92
N SER A 144 -20.27 5.39 4.56
CA SER A 144 -21.23 4.63 5.27
C SER A 144 -21.83 5.44 6.41
N LYS A 145 -21.00 6.16 7.11
CA LYS A 145 -21.47 7.00 8.16
C LYS A 145 -22.41 8.08 7.64
N LYS A 146 -22.07 8.71 6.55
CA LYS A 146 -22.90 9.69 5.96
C LYS A 146 -24.21 9.10 5.53
N ASN A 147 -24.17 7.98 4.90
CA ASN A 147 -25.39 7.31 4.44
C ASN A 147 -26.27 6.91 5.60
N SER A 148 -25.70 6.52 6.68
CA SER A 148 -26.46 6.18 7.86
C SER A 148 -27.18 7.38 8.40
N SER A 149 -26.56 8.51 8.40
CA SER A 149 -27.18 9.69 8.88
C SER A 149 -28.32 10.13 7.99
N GLN A 150 -28.16 9.99 6.70
CA GLN A 150 -29.20 10.42 5.80
C GLN A 150 -30.48 9.68 5.96
N PRO A 151 -30.50 8.39 6.06
CA PRO A 151 -31.75 7.70 6.28
C PRO A 151 -32.45 8.14 7.54
N SER A 152 -31.74 8.45 8.56
CA SER A 152 -32.32 8.93 9.73
C SER A 152 -33.03 10.21 9.46
N GLU A 153 -32.48 11.04 8.69
CA GLU A 153 -33.11 12.26 8.35
C GLU A 153 -34.36 12.04 7.59
N LYS A 154 -34.35 11.11 6.67
CA LYS A 154 -35.50 10.85 5.92
C LYS A 154 -36.60 10.31 6.74
N SER A 155 -36.31 9.61 7.73
CA SER A 155 -37.30 9.09 8.59
C SER A 155 -37.90 10.16 9.43
#